data_6d7e07b47614e296a8be094db29d1fc7
#
_entry.id   6d7e07b47614e296a8be094db29d1fc7
#
_cell.length_a   1.000
_cell.length_b   1.000
_cell.length_c   1.000
_cell.angle_alpha   90.00
_cell.angle_beta   90.00
_cell.angle_gamma   90.00
#
_symmetry.space_group_name_H-M   'P 1'
#
loop_
_entity.id
_entity.type
_entity.pdbx_description
1 polymer ?
#
loop_
_entity_poly.entity_id
_entity_poly.type
_entity_poly.pdbx_seq_one_letter_code
_entity_poly.pdbx_strand_id
1 'polypeptide(L)'
;MTKLEHAKSSLLIRDIHTVITMDAHDTVLRGGFIYAEGGEIKQMGTQPPARLRADHTISARYAVALPGLINTHHHLCQTLTRACAAAADMELFDWLRTLYPMWARLDEESMYVAALVGMAELLLSGCTTTTDHHYLFPRGQTKLIDAEIAAARKIGMRFHPTRGSMSVGQSKGGLPPDSVVQSEEEILEDCERVIRKYHDPAPGSMLRIGLAPCSPFSVSEELMRQTAAMAERHHVRMHTHLAETRDEQDYCLKHFGKRPLDFMADVGWLGDTTWVAHGVHFNAREVKRLGRAHVGVAHCPSSNMRLGSGIAPALALRRAGAPVGLGVDGSASNDSSHMLAEARQALLLNRLAHGAAALKARDALRMATVGGAACLGRDDIGSLTVGKRADIVLFDLRDVGYSGAEDVAAALVLCAPTRVETLVVEGRVVVENHELKTLALEPVLARHRHCAAKMVGSPKLL
;
A
#
# COMPACT_ATOMS: atom_id res chain seq x y z
N MET A 1 -18.77 -17.70 -3.44
CA MET A 1 -19.29 -17.68 -2.05
C MET A 1 -20.02 -16.38 -1.84
N THR A 2 -21.27 -16.43 -1.46
CA THR A 2 -22.16 -15.28 -1.31
C THR A 2 -21.93 -14.55 0.03
N LYS A 3 -22.30 -13.27 0.13
CA LYS A 3 -22.22 -12.45 1.38
C LYS A 3 -22.82 -13.15 2.63
N LEU A 4 -23.73 -14.09 2.44
CA LEU A 4 -24.43 -14.83 3.52
C LEU A 4 -23.60 -15.95 4.18
N GLU A 5 -22.61 -16.54 3.50
CA GLU A 5 -21.75 -17.58 4.07
C GLU A 5 -20.64 -17.02 4.96
N HIS A 6 -20.28 -15.75 4.82
CA HIS A 6 -19.25 -15.08 5.63
C HIS A 6 -19.74 -14.64 7.01
N ALA A 7 -21.04 -14.45 7.17
CA ALA A 7 -21.63 -13.90 8.40
C ALA A 7 -21.63 -14.85 9.61
N LYS A 8 -21.16 -16.10 9.46
CA LYS A 8 -21.22 -17.12 10.51
C LYS A 8 -19.91 -17.81 10.84
N SER A 9 -18.84 -17.61 10.06
CA SER A 9 -17.55 -18.27 10.31
C SER A 9 -16.85 -17.66 11.52
N SER A 10 -16.37 -18.51 12.43
CA SER A 10 -15.63 -18.10 13.62
C SER A 10 -14.21 -18.68 13.64
N LEU A 11 -13.26 -17.86 14.12
CA LEU A 11 -11.84 -18.20 14.24
C LEU A 11 -11.37 -17.97 15.66
N LEU A 12 -10.70 -18.94 16.24
CA LEU A 12 -9.98 -18.82 17.50
C LEU A 12 -8.47 -19.01 17.28
N ILE A 13 -7.70 -17.97 17.52
CA ILE A 13 -6.23 -18.07 17.62
C ILE A 13 -5.91 -18.09 19.10
N ARG A 14 -5.29 -19.18 19.59
CA ARG A 14 -4.99 -19.37 21.01
C ARG A 14 -3.51 -19.66 21.24
N ASP A 15 -3.11 -19.62 22.51
CA ASP A 15 -1.74 -19.88 22.95
C ASP A 15 -0.72 -18.93 22.29
N ILE A 16 -1.14 -17.74 21.90
CA ILE A 16 -0.28 -16.78 21.19
C ILE A 16 0.84 -16.36 22.13
N HIS A 17 2.11 -16.54 21.74
CA HIS A 17 3.27 -16.16 22.55
C HIS A 17 3.22 -14.69 22.98
N THR A 18 3.03 -13.79 22.02
CA THR A 18 2.92 -12.35 22.26
C THR A 18 1.90 -11.73 21.31
N VAL A 19 0.99 -10.91 21.81
CA VAL A 19 0.08 -10.08 21.00
C VAL A 19 0.52 -8.64 21.14
N ILE A 20 0.88 -8.00 20.03
CA ILE A 20 1.22 -6.57 19.95
C ILE A 20 0.02 -5.88 19.27
N THR A 21 -0.83 -5.21 20.05
CA THR A 21 -2.14 -4.75 19.57
C THR A 21 -2.09 -3.54 18.65
N MET A 22 -1.05 -2.73 18.72
CA MET A 22 -0.96 -1.43 18.06
C MET A 22 -2.14 -0.47 18.37
N ASP A 23 -2.81 -0.69 19.49
CA ASP A 23 -3.86 0.20 20.00
C ASP A 23 -3.29 1.54 20.52
N ALA A 24 -4.17 2.41 21.02
CA ALA A 24 -3.78 3.72 21.54
C ALA A 24 -2.94 3.62 22.83
N HIS A 25 -3.01 2.50 23.54
CA HIS A 25 -2.32 2.26 24.81
C HIS A 25 -1.02 1.44 24.65
N ASP A 26 -0.66 1.08 23.41
CA ASP A 26 0.50 0.21 23.12
C ASP A 26 0.44 -1.13 23.87
N THR A 27 -0.75 -1.69 24.03
CA THR A 27 -0.98 -2.92 24.79
C THR A 27 -0.20 -4.10 24.22
N VAL A 28 0.46 -4.85 25.10
CA VAL A 28 1.15 -6.10 24.78
C VAL A 28 0.65 -7.19 25.71
N LEU A 29 0.12 -8.28 25.14
CA LEU A 29 -0.29 -9.44 25.93
C LEU A 29 0.75 -10.56 25.78
N ARG A 30 1.25 -11.07 26.88
CA ARG A 30 2.12 -12.25 26.91
C ARG A 30 1.27 -13.48 27.22
N GLY A 31 1.30 -14.46 26.30
CA GLY A 31 0.30 -15.52 26.28
C GLY A 31 -1.10 -14.95 25.97
N GLY A 32 -1.70 -15.28 24.83
CA GLY A 32 -2.96 -14.63 24.49
C GLY A 32 -3.83 -15.45 23.59
N PHE A 33 -5.06 -14.95 23.41
CA PHE A 33 -5.99 -15.45 22.42
C PHE A 33 -6.69 -14.29 21.71
N ILE A 34 -7.14 -14.54 20.49
CA ILE A 34 -8.01 -13.69 19.70
C ILE A 34 -9.14 -14.56 19.16
N TYR A 35 -10.38 -14.17 19.43
CA TYR A 35 -11.58 -14.79 18.87
C TYR A 35 -12.26 -13.80 17.93
N ALA A 36 -12.50 -14.24 16.71
CA ALA A 36 -13.19 -13.47 15.69
C ALA A 36 -14.44 -14.23 15.20
N GLU A 37 -15.49 -13.49 14.86
CA GLU A 37 -16.72 -14.01 14.26
C GLU A 37 -17.24 -13.02 13.24
N GLY A 38 -17.62 -13.50 12.06
CA GLY A 38 -18.09 -12.65 10.97
C GLY A 38 -17.05 -11.61 10.52
N GLY A 39 -15.77 -11.94 10.59
CA GLY A 39 -14.67 -11.05 10.22
C GLY A 39 -14.32 -9.97 11.26
N GLU A 40 -14.96 -9.96 12.43
CA GLU A 40 -14.75 -8.99 13.49
C GLU A 40 -14.13 -9.63 14.74
N ILE A 41 -13.19 -8.97 15.38
CA ILE A 41 -12.64 -9.40 16.68
C ILE A 41 -13.71 -9.21 17.75
N LYS A 42 -14.19 -10.32 18.33
CA LYS A 42 -15.24 -10.32 19.36
C LYS A 42 -14.68 -10.40 20.77
N GLN A 43 -13.56 -11.12 20.95
CA GLN A 43 -12.92 -11.28 22.24
C GLN A 43 -11.41 -11.42 22.08
N MET A 44 -10.65 -10.92 23.02
CA MET A 44 -9.22 -11.14 23.14
C MET A 44 -8.78 -10.97 24.59
N GLY A 45 -7.68 -11.61 24.97
CA GLY A 45 -7.15 -11.58 26.33
C GLY A 45 -6.05 -12.62 26.52
N THR A 46 -5.71 -12.91 27.79
CA THR A 46 -4.66 -13.90 28.12
C THR A 46 -5.19 -15.32 28.21
N GLN A 47 -6.46 -15.51 28.59
CA GLN A 47 -7.06 -16.83 28.70
C GLN A 47 -8.43 -16.86 28.01
N PRO A 48 -8.66 -17.77 27.05
CA PRO A 48 -9.97 -17.91 26.45
C PRO A 48 -10.97 -18.53 27.46
N PRO A 49 -12.24 -18.13 27.44
CA PRO A 49 -13.29 -18.78 28.23
C PRO A 49 -13.33 -20.28 27.95
N ALA A 50 -13.47 -21.11 28.99
CA ALA A 50 -13.39 -22.57 28.89
C ALA A 50 -14.40 -23.18 27.90
N ARG A 51 -15.54 -22.51 27.66
CA ARG A 51 -16.59 -22.95 26.72
C ARG A 51 -16.50 -22.30 25.33
N LEU A 52 -15.50 -21.45 25.09
CA LEU A 52 -15.35 -20.81 23.78
C LEU A 52 -15.05 -21.88 22.72
N ARG A 53 -15.81 -21.89 21.65
CA ARG A 53 -15.62 -22.75 20.49
C ARG A 53 -15.60 -21.91 19.24
N ALA A 54 -14.91 -22.37 18.22
CA ALA A 54 -14.84 -21.73 16.90
C ALA A 54 -14.87 -22.82 15.82
N ASP A 55 -15.31 -22.45 14.63
CA ASP A 55 -15.31 -23.34 13.46
C ASP A 55 -13.87 -23.70 13.06
N HIS A 56 -12.95 -22.75 13.23
CA HIS A 56 -11.53 -22.95 13.00
C HIS A 56 -10.71 -22.51 14.22
N THR A 57 -9.71 -23.31 14.60
CA THR A 57 -8.82 -23.02 15.74
C THR A 57 -7.37 -23.17 15.33
N ILE A 58 -6.55 -22.12 15.60
CA ILE A 58 -5.11 -22.08 15.37
C ILE A 58 -4.40 -22.00 16.72
N SER A 59 -3.38 -22.84 16.94
CA SER A 59 -2.46 -22.70 18.08
C SER A 59 -1.22 -21.94 17.63
N ALA A 60 -0.93 -20.79 18.26
CA ALA A 60 0.16 -19.88 17.89
C ALA A 60 1.23 -19.75 18.99
N ARG A 61 1.55 -20.88 19.64
CA ARG A 61 2.45 -20.94 20.83
C ARG A 61 3.80 -20.28 20.63
N TYR A 62 4.31 -20.27 19.40
CA TYR A 62 5.62 -19.73 19.07
C TYR A 62 5.52 -18.50 18.17
N ALA A 63 4.34 -17.93 18.04
CA ALA A 63 4.14 -16.80 17.15
C ALA A 63 3.86 -15.49 17.89
N VAL A 64 4.29 -14.40 17.29
CA VAL A 64 3.83 -13.06 17.63
C VAL A 64 2.68 -12.67 16.70
N ALA A 65 1.60 -12.16 17.30
CA ALA A 65 0.46 -11.62 16.57
C ALA A 65 0.54 -10.08 16.51
N LEU A 66 0.33 -9.53 15.31
CA LEU A 66 0.13 -8.10 15.06
C LEU A 66 -1.13 -7.89 14.22
N PRO A 67 -1.64 -6.64 14.16
CA PRO A 67 -2.58 -6.28 13.09
C PRO A 67 -1.95 -6.55 11.74
N GLY A 68 -2.74 -6.98 10.78
CA GLY A 68 -2.29 -7.07 9.39
C GLY A 68 -1.67 -5.75 8.92
N LEU A 69 -0.54 -5.85 8.24
CA LEU A 69 0.18 -4.69 7.73
C LEU A 69 -0.59 -4.02 6.59
N ILE A 70 -0.40 -2.72 6.43
CA ILE A 70 -1.15 -1.89 5.48
C ILE A 70 -0.17 -1.15 4.59
N ASN A 71 -0.25 -1.42 3.30
CA ASN A 71 0.53 -0.75 2.26
C ASN A 71 -0.27 0.42 1.66
N THR A 72 0.28 1.63 1.72
CA THR A 72 -0.41 2.86 1.34
C THR A 72 -0.03 3.41 -0.03
N HIS A 73 0.89 2.75 -0.75
CA HIS A 73 1.30 3.12 -2.11
C HIS A 73 1.93 1.94 -2.84
N HIS A 74 1.46 1.68 -4.05
CA HIS A 74 1.99 0.65 -4.94
C HIS A 74 1.71 0.98 -6.41
N HIS A 75 2.42 0.31 -7.33
CA HIS A 75 2.14 0.20 -8.76
C HIS A 75 2.27 -1.26 -9.16
N LEU A 76 1.18 -2.03 -9.02
CA LEU A 76 1.18 -3.48 -9.19
C LEU A 76 1.64 -3.94 -10.58
N CYS A 77 1.36 -3.16 -11.63
CA CYS A 77 1.84 -3.45 -12.98
C CYS A 77 3.38 -3.51 -13.10
N GLN A 78 4.10 -2.80 -12.21
CA GLN A 78 5.55 -2.73 -12.24
C GLN A 78 6.25 -4.02 -11.81
N THR A 79 5.53 -5.03 -11.28
CA THR A 79 6.11 -6.37 -11.06
C THR A 79 6.63 -6.98 -12.36
N LEU A 80 6.10 -6.57 -13.51
CA LEU A 80 6.52 -7.02 -14.85
C LEU A 80 7.86 -6.42 -15.31
N THR A 81 8.37 -5.40 -14.61
CA THR A 81 9.63 -4.71 -14.94
C THR A 81 10.58 -4.64 -13.73
N ARG A 82 10.45 -5.58 -12.79
CA ARG A 82 11.32 -5.69 -11.62
C ARG A 82 12.77 -5.87 -12.05
N ALA A 83 13.69 -5.17 -11.35
CA ALA A 83 15.13 -5.21 -11.62
C ALA A 83 15.47 -5.03 -13.12
N CYS A 84 14.76 -4.12 -13.80
CA CYS A 84 14.97 -3.87 -15.21
C CYS A 84 16.34 -3.22 -15.45
N ALA A 85 17.24 -3.93 -16.11
CA ALA A 85 18.62 -3.49 -16.33
C ALA A 85 18.70 -2.14 -17.06
N ALA A 86 17.77 -1.86 -17.99
CA ALA A 86 17.75 -0.62 -18.75
C ALA A 86 17.46 0.63 -17.88
N ALA A 87 16.90 0.46 -16.68
CA ALA A 87 16.51 1.55 -15.80
C ALA A 87 17.16 1.43 -14.40
N ALA A 88 18.19 0.60 -14.24
CA ALA A 88 18.76 0.25 -12.94
C ALA A 88 19.36 1.45 -12.19
N ASP A 89 20.07 2.32 -12.90
CA ASP A 89 20.89 3.40 -12.33
C ASP A 89 20.41 4.80 -12.76
N MET A 90 19.07 4.98 -12.82
CA MET A 90 18.46 6.22 -13.30
C MET A 90 17.70 6.95 -12.19
N GLU A 91 17.73 8.28 -12.23
CA GLU A 91 16.82 9.13 -11.47
C GLU A 91 15.42 9.13 -12.09
N LEU A 92 14.40 9.60 -11.36
CA LEU A 92 12.97 9.44 -11.67
C LEU A 92 12.60 9.79 -13.12
N PHE A 93 12.99 10.95 -13.64
CA PHE A 93 12.51 11.40 -14.96
C PHE A 93 13.09 10.55 -16.11
N ASP A 94 14.35 10.18 -16.04
CA ASP A 94 14.98 9.33 -17.05
C ASP A 94 14.50 7.87 -16.90
N TRP A 95 14.28 7.43 -15.67
CA TRP A 95 13.67 6.16 -15.34
C TRP A 95 12.26 6.04 -15.95
N LEU A 96 11.41 7.07 -15.79
CA LEU A 96 10.07 7.12 -16.40
C LEU A 96 10.14 7.10 -17.94
N ARG A 97 11.01 7.93 -18.54
CA ARG A 97 11.18 7.95 -20.01
C ARG A 97 11.59 6.59 -20.57
N THR A 98 12.39 5.85 -19.82
CA THR A 98 12.85 4.51 -20.20
C THR A 98 11.76 3.45 -20.08
N LEU A 99 10.95 3.50 -19.03
CA LEU A 99 9.97 2.47 -18.72
C LEU A 99 8.60 2.71 -19.38
N TYR A 100 8.16 3.93 -19.60
CA TYR A 100 6.87 4.21 -20.24
C TYR A 100 6.66 3.49 -21.59
N PRO A 101 7.65 3.41 -22.50
CA PRO A 101 7.50 2.64 -23.74
C PRO A 101 7.30 1.14 -23.52
N MET A 102 7.84 0.59 -22.43
CA MET A 102 7.59 -0.80 -22.03
C MET A 102 6.17 -0.94 -21.50
N TRP A 103 5.78 -0.09 -20.54
CA TRP A 103 4.47 -0.10 -19.92
C TRP A 103 3.32 0.23 -20.88
N ALA A 104 3.59 0.88 -22.01
CA ALA A 104 2.61 1.08 -23.08
C ALA A 104 2.14 -0.24 -23.74
N ARG A 105 2.77 -1.38 -23.42
CA ARG A 105 2.37 -2.72 -23.86
C ARG A 105 1.44 -3.44 -22.86
N LEU A 106 1.06 -2.77 -21.78
CA LEU A 106 0.20 -3.35 -20.74
C LEU A 106 -1.19 -3.67 -21.32
N ASP A 107 -1.69 -4.85 -21.02
CA ASP A 107 -3.01 -5.33 -21.38
C ASP A 107 -3.72 -5.95 -20.15
N GLU A 108 -5.00 -6.31 -20.29
CA GLU A 108 -5.81 -6.84 -19.17
C GLU A 108 -5.21 -8.11 -18.56
N GLU A 109 -4.64 -9.00 -19.37
CA GLU A 109 -4.03 -10.24 -18.88
C GLU A 109 -2.76 -9.95 -18.07
N SER A 110 -1.86 -9.16 -18.63
CA SER A 110 -0.62 -8.78 -17.94
C SER A 110 -0.88 -8.00 -16.66
N MET A 111 -1.90 -7.12 -16.65
CA MET A 111 -2.32 -6.40 -15.44
C MET A 111 -2.86 -7.36 -14.36
N TYR A 112 -3.76 -8.28 -14.74
CA TYR A 112 -4.32 -9.25 -13.81
C TYR A 112 -3.24 -10.11 -13.15
N VAL A 113 -2.30 -10.60 -13.96
CA VAL A 113 -1.22 -11.47 -13.47
C VAL A 113 -0.20 -10.69 -12.63
N ALA A 114 0.14 -9.46 -13.04
CA ALA A 114 1.00 -8.57 -12.28
C ALA A 114 0.41 -8.27 -10.90
N ALA A 115 -0.89 -7.96 -10.84
CA ALA A 115 -1.59 -7.70 -9.59
C ALA A 115 -1.60 -8.95 -8.68
N LEU A 116 -1.83 -10.15 -9.21
CA LEU A 116 -1.76 -11.39 -8.43
C LEU A 116 -0.38 -11.60 -7.81
N VAL A 117 0.70 -11.37 -8.56
CA VAL A 117 2.08 -11.56 -8.07
C VAL A 117 2.44 -10.51 -7.01
N GLY A 118 2.15 -9.23 -7.25
CA GLY A 118 2.40 -8.17 -6.27
C GLY A 118 1.60 -8.37 -4.98
N MET A 119 0.32 -8.72 -5.08
CA MET A 119 -0.52 -9.02 -3.92
C MET A 119 -0.09 -10.31 -3.20
N ALA A 120 0.39 -11.33 -3.92
CA ALA A 120 0.92 -12.54 -3.30
C ALA A 120 2.16 -12.23 -2.45
N GLU A 121 3.09 -11.42 -2.96
CA GLU A 121 4.28 -11.00 -2.22
C GLU A 121 3.89 -10.19 -0.98
N LEU A 122 2.96 -9.24 -1.12
CA LEU A 122 2.43 -8.47 0.00
C LEU A 122 1.79 -9.37 1.07
N LEU A 123 0.89 -10.29 0.70
CA LEU A 123 0.25 -11.23 1.65
C LEU A 123 1.30 -12.08 2.37
N LEU A 124 2.28 -12.63 1.65
CA LEU A 124 3.37 -13.41 2.23
C LEU A 124 4.29 -12.58 3.14
N SER A 125 4.28 -11.26 3.03
CA SER A 125 4.98 -10.33 3.92
C SER A 125 4.17 -9.89 5.15
N GLY A 126 2.89 -10.28 5.25
CA GLY A 126 1.98 -9.90 6.34
C GLY A 126 1.06 -8.73 6.05
N CYS A 127 1.01 -8.26 4.82
CA CYS A 127 0.13 -7.18 4.40
C CYS A 127 -1.27 -7.72 4.13
N THR A 128 -2.29 -7.21 4.83
CA THR A 128 -3.70 -7.58 4.63
C THR A 128 -4.46 -6.58 3.77
N THR A 129 -3.97 -5.34 3.72
CA THR A 129 -4.60 -4.23 2.99
C THR A 129 -3.57 -3.52 2.12
N THR A 130 -3.86 -3.38 0.83
CA THR A 130 -3.03 -2.60 -0.08
C THR A 130 -3.86 -1.60 -0.88
N THR A 131 -3.23 -0.48 -1.22
CA THR A 131 -3.68 0.38 -2.33
C THR A 131 -2.88 0.04 -3.57
N ASP A 132 -3.35 0.50 -4.72
CA ASP A 132 -2.58 0.64 -5.95
C ASP A 132 -2.84 1.99 -6.58
N HIS A 133 -1.81 2.61 -7.11
CA HIS A 133 -1.91 3.82 -7.91
C HIS A 133 -1.79 3.45 -9.39
N HIS A 134 -2.90 2.94 -9.95
CA HIS A 134 -2.93 2.55 -11.35
C HIS A 134 -3.25 3.75 -12.25
N TYR A 135 -2.25 4.25 -12.96
CA TYR A 135 -2.35 5.44 -13.82
C TYR A 135 -2.05 5.18 -15.29
N LEU A 136 -1.63 3.96 -15.64
CA LEU A 136 -1.25 3.56 -16.99
C LEU A 136 -2.46 2.98 -17.73
N PHE A 137 -2.96 3.70 -18.73
CA PHE A 137 -4.05 3.24 -19.60
C PHE A 137 -3.62 3.36 -21.06
N PRO A 138 -2.88 2.34 -21.60
CA PRO A 138 -2.56 2.33 -23.01
C PRO A 138 -3.81 2.40 -23.87
N ARG A 139 -3.71 3.03 -25.03
CA ARG A 139 -4.86 3.28 -25.92
C ARG A 139 -5.68 2.00 -26.17
N GLY A 140 -6.98 2.05 -25.93
CA GLY A 140 -7.90 0.93 -26.05
C GLY A 140 -7.99 0.00 -24.84
N GLN A 141 -7.15 0.20 -23.80
CA GLN A 141 -7.17 -0.60 -22.58
C GLN A 141 -8.01 0.10 -21.49
N THR A 142 -9.30 -0.20 -21.46
CA THR A 142 -10.27 0.48 -20.57
C THR A 142 -10.63 -0.30 -19.32
N LYS A 143 -10.11 -1.56 -19.16
CA LYS A 143 -10.53 -2.47 -18.08
C LYS A 143 -9.37 -2.90 -17.16
N LEU A 144 -8.26 -2.17 -17.18
CA LEU A 144 -7.09 -2.58 -16.39
C LEU A 144 -7.38 -2.54 -14.87
N ILE A 145 -8.11 -1.54 -14.40
CA ILE A 145 -8.51 -1.48 -12.98
C ILE A 145 -9.53 -2.59 -12.61
N ASP A 146 -10.39 -2.98 -13.55
CA ASP A 146 -11.29 -4.13 -13.37
C ASP A 146 -10.49 -5.44 -13.20
N ALA A 147 -9.38 -5.59 -13.95
CA ALA A 147 -8.47 -6.74 -13.84
C ALA A 147 -7.76 -6.79 -12.47
N GLU A 148 -7.28 -5.67 -11.95
CA GLU A 148 -6.71 -5.59 -10.59
C GLU A 148 -7.73 -5.96 -9.51
N ILE A 149 -8.93 -5.44 -9.60
CA ILE A 149 -10.02 -5.75 -8.67
C ILE A 149 -10.36 -7.24 -8.72
N ALA A 150 -10.38 -7.84 -9.91
CA ALA A 150 -10.58 -9.28 -10.06
C ALA A 150 -9.45 -10.09 -9.41
N ALA A 151 -8.20 -9.66 -9.55
CA ALA A 151 -7.05 -10.27 -8.89
C ALA A 151 -7.15 -10.20 -7.36
N ALA A 152 -7.50 -9.03 -6.80
CA ALA A 152 -7.67 -8.84 -5.36
C ALA A 152 -8.77 -9.75 -4.79
N ARG A 153 -9.90 -9.85 -5.47
CA ARG A 153 -10.99 -10.77 -5.09
C ARG A 153 -10.57 -12.24 -5.15
N LYS A 154 -9.80 -12.61 -6.17
CA LYS A 154 -9.32 -13.98 -6.34
C LYS A 154 -8.37 -14.39 -5.23
N ILE A 155 -7.42 -13.50 -4.88
CA ILE A 155 -6.39 -13.81 -3.89
C ILE A 155 -6.85 -13.57 -2.44
N GLY A 156 -7.97 -12.85 -2.23
CA GLY A 156 -8.54 -12.58 -0.91
C GLY A 156 -7.89 -11.43 -0.14
N MET A 157 -7.30 -10.45 -0.86
CA MET A 157 -6.69 -9.27 -0.26
C MET A 157 -7.70 -8.12 -0.12
N ARG A 158 -7.67 -7.39 1.00
CA ARG A 158 -8.39 -6.11 1.13
C ARG A 158 -7.72 -5.08 0.25
N PHE A 159 -8.48 -4.45 -0.64
CA PHE A 159 -7.93 -3.62 -1.70
C PHE A 159 -8.56 -2.23 -1.75
N HIS A 160 -7.72 -1.21 -1.85
CA HIS A 160 -8.12 0.19 -2.03
C HIS A 160 -7.45 0.76 -3.28
N PRO A 161 -7.79 0.23 -4.50
CA PRO A 161 -7.22 0.76 -5.72
C PRO A 161 -7.63 2.20 -5.93
N THR A 162 -6.76 2.95 -6.58
CA THR A 162 -7.08 4.28 -7.06
C THR A 162 -7.16 4.27 -8.58
N ARG A 163 -8.24 4.83 -9.13
CA ARG A 163 -8.33 5.11 -10.56
C ARG A 163 -7.45 6.31 -10.85
N GLY A 164 -6.20 6.00 -11.17
CA GLY A 164 -5.19 6.99 -11.54
C GLY A 164 -5.35 7.46 -12.98
N SER A 165 -4.62 8.51 -13.37
CA SER A 165 -4.74 9.07 -14.71
C SER A 165 -3.53 9.90 -15.12
N MET A 166 -3.31 10.01 -16.43
CA MET A 166 -2.42 10.97 -17.08
C MET A 166 -3.15 11.61 -18.26
N SER A 167 -3.16 12.94 -18.34
CA SER A 167 -3.83 13.71 -19.41
C SER A 167 -2.86 14.59 -20.22
N VAL A 168 -1.63 14.79 -19.75
CA VAL A 168 -0.61 15.61 -20.37
C VAL A 168 0.52 14.71 -20.90
N GLY A 169 0.48 14.41 -22.20
CA GLY A 169 1.51 13.64 -22.90
C GLY A 169 2.65 14.49 -23.47
N GLN A 170 3.60 13.83 -24.13
CA GLN A 170 4.78 14.49 -24.73
C GLN A 170 4.40 15.60 -25.72
N SER A 171 3.36 15.43 -26.51
CA SER A 171 2.85 16.44 -27.45
C SER A 171 2.38 17.73 -26.76
N LYS A 172 2.07 17.64 -25.45
CA LYS A 172 1.62 18.77 -24.60
C LYS A 172 2.66 19.18 -23.56
N GLY A 173 3.92 18.72 -23.71
CA GLY A 173 5.01 19.04 -22.79
C GLY A 173 5.11 18.19 -21.53
N GLY A 174 4.33 17.11 -21.41
CA GLY A 174 4.43 16.13 -20.35
C GLY A 174 5.52 15.08 -20.60
N LEU A 175 5.74 14.20 -19.62
CA LEU A 175 6.73 13.11 -19.73
C LEU A 175 6.17 11.84 -20.41
N PRO A 176 4.91 11.42 -20.14
CA PRO A 176 4.40 10.17 -20.70
C PRO A 176 4.20 10.25 -22.21
N PRO A 177 4.45 9.17 -22.98
CA PRO A 177 4.09 9.13 -24.38
C PRO A 177 2.57 9.28 -24.57
N ASP A 178 2.16 9.89 -25.68
CA ASP A 178 0.74 10.14 -25.96
C ASP A 178 -0.10 8.85 -26.10
N SER A 179 0.54 7.71 -26.23
CA SER A 179 -0.11 6.40 -26.28
C SER A 179 -0.64 5.87 -24.94
N VAL A 180 -0.22 6.48 -23.81
CA VAL A 180 -0.63 6.09 -22.45
C VAL A 180 -1.36 7.20 -21.70
N VAL A 181 -1.68 8.32 -22.37
CA VAL A 181 -2.54 9.36 -21.81
C VAL A 181 -3.95 9.27 -22.40
N GLN A 182 -4.91 9.74 -21.63
CA GLN A 182 -6.34 9.76 -21.98
C GLN A 182 -6.85 11.19 -22.05
N SER A 183 -7.99 11.40 -22.71
CA SER A 183 -8.72 12.66 -22.58
C SER A 183 -9.29 12.81 -21.17
N GLU A 184 -9.50 14.04 -20.72
CA GLU A 184 -10.08 14.30 -19.40
C GLU A 184 -11.52 13.75 -19.30
N GLU A 185 -12.28 13.80 -20.39
CA GLU A 185 -13.61 13.23 -20.47
C GLU A 185 -13.59 11.71 -20.24
N GLU A 186 -12.75 10.96 -20.98
CA GLU A 186 -12.57 9.52 -20.79
C GLU A 186 -12.16 9.17 -19.36
N ILE A 187 -11.26 9.96 -18.77
CA ILE A 187 -10.80 9.77 -17.39
C ILE A 187 -11.95 9.92 -16.41
N LEU A 188 -12.70 11.01 -16.50
CA LEU A 188 -13.79 11.33 -15.57
C LEU A 188 -14.96 10.36 -15.70
N GLU A 189 -15.34 9.97 -16.92
CA GLU A 189 -16.36 8.96 -17.15
C GLU A 189 -15.98 7.61 -16.53
N ASP A 190 -14.72 7.19 -16.71
CA ASP A 190 -14.25 5.93 -16.15
C ASP A 190 -14.11 5.98 -14.63
N CYS A 191 -13.68 7.11 -14.05
CA CYS A 191 -13.68 7.34 -12.60
C CYS A 191 -15.09 7.17 -12.01
N GLU A 192 -16.10 7.81 -12.62
CA GLU A 192 -17.50 7.67 -12.22
C GLU A 192 -17.99 6.23 -12.33
N ARG A 193 -17.68 5.54 -13.43
CA ARG A 193 -18.01 4.12 -13.65
C ARG A 193 -17.44 3.22 -12.57
N VAL A 194 -16.14 3.38 -12.26
CA VAL A 194 -15.44 2.54 -11.29
C VAL A 194 -15.97 2.77 -9.87
N ILE A 195 -16.21 4.03 -9.48
CA ILE A 195 -16.82 4.35 -8.19
C ILE A 195 -18.19 3.68 -8.06
N ARG A 196 -19.09 3.91 -8.99
CA ARG A 196 -20.47 3.36 -8.95
C ARG A 196 -20.50 1.84 -8.93
N LYS A 197 -19.56 1.21 -9.64
CA LYS A 197 -19.55 -0.25 -9.79
C LYS A 197 -18.92 -0.96 -8.58
N TYR A 198 -17.94 -0.34 -7.92
CA TYR A 198 -17.04 -1.06 -7.04
C TYR A 198 -16.88 -0.47 -5.65
N HIS A 199 -17.11 0.85 -5.47
CA HIS A 199 -16.89 1.46 -4.17
C HIS A 199 -17.89 0.98 -3.13
N ASP A 200 -17.37 0.46 -2.01
CA ASP A 200 -18.17 0.07 -0.84
C ASP A 200 -17.64 0.82 0.39
N PRO A 201 -18.34 1.86 0.88
CA PRO A 201 -17.90 2.63 2.05
C PRO A 201 -18.13 1.92 3.38
N ALA A 202 -18.85 0.78 3.41
CA ALA A 202 -19.26 0.11 4.63
C ALA A 202 -18.04 -0.31 5.50
N PRO A 203 -18.18 -0.34 6.82
CA PRO A 203 -17.18 -0.97 7.70
C PRO A 203 -16.92 -2.43 7.29
N GLY A 204 -15.67 -2.86 7.35
CA GLY A 204 -15.27 -4.20 6.91
C GLY A 204 -15.17 -4.38 5.40
N SER A 205 -15.53 -3.36 4.60
CA SER A 205 -15.45 -3.47 3.14
C SER A 205 -14.07 -3.95 2.68
N MET A 206 -14.10 -4.95 1.79
CA MET A 206 -12.90 -5.50 1.15
C MET A 206 -12.44 -4.67 -0.06
N LEU A 207 -13.28 -3.71 -0.52
CA LEU A 207 -12.98 -2.92 -1.70
C LEU A 207 -13.48 -1.48 -1.54
N ARG A 208 -12.56 -0.52 -1.52
CA ARG A 208 -12.86 0.91 -1.62
C ARG A 208 -12.13 1.49 -2.81
N ILE A 209 -12.74 2.45 -3.49
CA ILE A 209 -12.13 3.15 -4.64
C ILE A 209 -11.63 4.52 -4.20
N GLY A 210 -10.42 4.88 -4.65
CA GLY A 210 -9.90 6.25 -4.62
C GLY A 210 -9.69 6.80 -6.03
N LEU A 211 -9.44 8.10 -6.15
CA LEU A 211 -9.09 8.79 -7.39
C LEU A 211 -7.65 9.29 -7.32
N ALA A 212 -6.87 9.13 -8.41
CA ALA A 212 -5.45 9.43 -8.37
C ALA A 212 -4.87 9.97 -9.70
N PRO A 213 -5.12 11.21 -10.07
CA PRO A 213 -4.25 11.89 -11.03
C PRO A 213 -2.78 11.71 -10.65
N CYS A 214 -1.93 11.30 -11.63
CA CYS A 214 -0.63 10.70 -11.33
C CYS A 214 0.30 11.65 -10.56
N SER A 215 0.50 12.85 -11.08
CA SER A 215 1.43 13.84 -10.52
C SER A 215 1.19 15.22 -11.15
N PRO A 216 1.66 16.34 -10.56
CA PRO A 216 1.49 17.67 -11.13
C PRO A 216 2.07 17.84 -12.55
N PHE A 217 3.05 17.03 -12.95
CA PHE A 217 3.69 17.12 -14.27
C PHE A 217 3.09 16.16 -15.32
N SER A 218 2.03 15.41 -14.99
CA SER A 218 1.41 14.43 -15.89
C SER A 218 -0.09 14.65 -16.12
N VAL A 219 -0.69 15.62 -15.43
CA VAL A 219 -2.11 15.95 -15.50
C VAL A 219 -2.31 17.46 -15.63
N SER A 220 -3.47 17.89 -16.13
CA SER A 220 -3.85 19.30 -16.14
C SER A 220 -4.34 19.77 -14.75
N GLU A 221 -4.25 21.09 -14.52
CA GLU A 221 -4.84 21.71 -13.33
C GLU A 221 -6.36 21.50 -13.28
N GLU A 222 -7.04 21.58 -14.44
CA GLU A 222 -8.48 21.38 -14.54
C GLU A 222 -8.88 19.96 -14.13
N LEU A 223 -8.17 18.94 -14.61
CA LEU A 223 -8.45 17.55 -14.20
C LEU A 223 -8.27 17.35 -12.68
N MET A 224 -7.27 17.99 -12.06
CA MET A 224 -7.11 17.96 -10.61
C MET A 224 -8.32 18.56 -9.88
N ARG A 225 -8.84 19.72 -10.33
CA ARG A 225 -10.03 20.37 -9.75
C ARG A 225 -11.29 19.52 -9.92
N GLN A 226 -11.52 18.99 -11.11
CA GLN A 226 -12.67 18.14 -11.39
C GLN A 226 -12.63 16.83 -10.61
N THR A 227 -11.42 16.27 -10.41
CA THR A 227 -11.22 15.08 -9.57
C THR A 227 -11.54 15.37 -8.12
N ALA A 228 -11.14 16.54 -7.57
CA ALA A 228 -11.47 16.94 -6.22
C ALA A 228 -13.00 17.09 -6.03
N ALA A 229 -13.69 17.75 -6.95
CA ALA A 229 -15.14 17.89 -6.92
C ALA A 229 -15.88 16.55 -7.04
N MET A 230 -15.35 15.62 -7.84
CA MET A 230 -15.89 14.24 -7.94
C MET A 230 -15.68 13.47 -6.65
N ALA A 231 -14.49 13.54 -6.05
CA ALA A 231 -14.17 12.86 -4.80
C ALA A 231 -15.06 13.36 -3.63
N GLU A 232 -15.29 14.65 -3.54
CA GLU A 232 -16.22 15.24 -2.57
C GLU A 232 -17.65 14.73 -2.76
N ARG A 233 -18.17 14.76 -4.00
CA ARG A 233 -19.52 14.30 -4.35
C ARG A 233 -19.77 12.83 -4.02
N HIS A 234 -18.76 11.97 -4.19
CA HIS A 234 -18.86 10.52 -3.98
C HIS A 234 -18.28 10.06 -2.63
N HIS A 235 -17.76 10.97 -1.82
CA HIS A 235 -17.09 10.67 -0.55
C HIS A 235 -15.97 9.63 -0.69
N VAL A 236 -15.20 9.70 -1.77
CA VAL A 236 -14.03 8.87 -2.01
C VAL A 236 -12.74 9.64 -1.71
N ARG A 237 -11.67 8.93 -1.44
CA ARG A 237 -10.36 9.54 -1.14
C ARG A 237 -9.57 9.83 -2.41
N MET A 238 -8.60 10.73 -2.27
CA MET A 238 -7.73 11.17 -3.35
C MET A 238 -6.26 10.84 -3.06
N HIS A 239 -5.53 10.45 -4.11
CA HIS A 239 -4.12 10.13 -4.03
C HIS A 239 -3.33 10.72 -5.20
N THR A 240 -2.08 11.13 -4.97
CA THR A 240 -1.15 11.58 -6.01
C THR A 240 0.30 11.48 -5.53
N HIS A 241 1.26 11.44 -6.45
CA HIS A 241 2.67 11.69 -6.12
C HIS A 241 2.85 13.19 -5.87
N LEU A 242 3.58 13.55 -4.84
CA LEU A 242 3.82 14.96 -4.52
C LEU A 242 5.16 15.19 -3.83
N ALA A 243 5.88 16.19 -4.30
CA ALA A 243 7.18 16.62 -3.77
C ALA A 243 8.20 15.47 -3.66
N GLU A 244 8.23 14.59 -4.65
CA GLU A 244 9.12 13.44 -4.70
C GLU A 244 10.54 13.85 -5.09
N THR A 245 10.69 14.67 -6.13
CA THR A 245 11.99 15.10 -6.66
C THR A 245 12.10 16.61 -6.81
N ARG A 246 13.32 17.10 -6.99
CA ARG A 246 13.55 18.52 -7.31
C ARG A 246 13.01 18.88 -8.70
N ASP A 247 13.11 17.97 -9.67
CA ASP A 247 12.58 18.17 -11.02
C ASP A 247 11.07 18.46 -11.00
N GLU A 248 10.30 17.78 -10.15
CA GLU A 248 8.87 18.06 -9.93
C GLU A 248 8.67 19.48 -9.38
N GLN A 249 9.48 19.88 -8.38
CA GLN A 249 9.42 21.22 -7.82
C GLN A 249 9.72 22.27 -8.88
N ASP A 250 10.77 22.08 -9.68
CA ASP A 250 11.18 23.01 -10.75
C ASP A 250 10.10 23.06 -11.84
N TYR A 251 9.50 21.93 -12.17
CA TYR A 251 8.34 21.88 -13.07
C TYR A 251 7.18 22.73 -12.54
N CYS A 252 6.79 22.56 -11.29
CA CYS A 252 5.69 23.31 -10.67
C CYS A 252 5.98 24.80 -10.60
N LEU A 253 7.19 25.20 -10.25
CA LEU A 253 7.60 26.61 -10.24
C LEU A 253 7.56 27.21 -11.64
N LYS A 254 8.02 26.48 -12.66
CA LYS A 254 8.06 26.94 -14.06
C LYS A 254 6.66 27.07 -14.67
N HIS A 255 5.78 26.08 -14.43
CA HIS A 255 4.48 26.00 -15.13
C HIS A 255 3.34 26.64 -14.34
N PHE A 256 3.38 26.61 -13.01
CA PHE A 256 2.31 27.13 -12.14
C PHE A 256 2.76 28.33 -11.29
N GLY A 257 4.06 28.67 -11.28
CA GLY A 257 4.60 29.72 -10.42
C GLY A 257 4.56 29.39 -8.92
N LYS A 258 4.37 28.12 -8.55
CA LYS A 258 4.09 27.67 -7.18
C LYS A 258 4.87 26.41 -6.85
N ARG A 259 5.13 26.18 -5.57
CA ARG A 259 5.63 24.88 -5.08
C ARG A 259 4.54 23.80 -5.16
N PRO A 260 4.89 22.50 -5.18
CA PRO A 260 3.93 21.40 -5.32
C PRO A 260 2.77 21.45 -4.32
N LEU A 261 3.04 21.73 -3.03
CA LEU A 261 1.96 21.82 -2.02
C LEU A 261 1.04 23.04 -2.21
N ASP A 262 1.57 24.16 -2.66
CA ASP A 262 0.76 25.35 -2.94
C ASP A 262 -0.15 25.12 -4.15
N PHE A 263 0.37 24.46 -5.21
CA PHE A 263 -0.43 23.99 -6.34
C PHE A 263 -1.55 23.05 -5.88
N MET A 264 -1.21 22.01 -5.06
CA MET A 264 -2.17 21.06 -4.53
C MET A 264 -3.30 21.75 -3.73
N ALA A 265 -2.94 22.76 -2.92
CA ALA A 265 -3.93 23.53 -2.14
C ALA A 265 -4.88 24.31 -3.05
N ASP A 266 -4.39 24.92 -4.12
CA ASP A 266 -5.19 25.72 -5.06
C ASP A 266 -6.18 24.89 -5.89
N VAL A 267 -5.88 23.62 -6.12
CA VAL A 267 -6.77 22.68 -6.83
C VAL A 267 -7.73 21.93 -5.89
N GLY A 268 -7.77 22.29 -4.59
CA GLY A 268 -8.74 21.73 -3.65
C GLY A 268 -8.34 20.40 -3.00
N TRP A 269 -7.04 20.06 -3.00
CA TRP A 269 -6.55 18.77 -2.49
C TRP A 269 -5.98 18.80 -1.07
N LEU A 270 -5.98 19.96 -0.40
CA LEU A 270 -5.42 20.10 0.95
C LEU A 270 -6.48 19.79 2.02
N GLY A 271 -6.65 18.52 2.35
CA GLY A 271 -7.62 18.06 3.33
C GLY A 271 -7.40 16.61 3.76
N ASP A 272 -8.16 16.15 4.75
CA ASP A 272 -8.06 14.82 5.37
C ASP A 272 -8.54 13.68 4.47
N THR A 273 -9.22 13.98 3.37
CA THR A 273 -9.59 13.00 2.33
C THR A 273 -8.44 12.68 1.38
N THR A 274 -7.34 13.41 1.45
CA THR A 274 -6.17 13.24 0.58
C THR A 274 -5.03 12.51 1.29
N TRP A 275 -4.34 11.64 0.56
CA TRP A 275 -3.00 11.20 0.93
C TRP A 275 -2.07 11.29 -0.27
N VAL A 276 -0.79 11.59 -0.03
CA VAL A 276 0.22 11.76 -1.08
C VAL A 276 1.34 10.73 -0.92
N ALA A 277 1.98 10.33 -2.01
CA ALA A 277 3.16 9.48 -1.96
C ALA A 277 4.43 10.33 -1.89
N HIS A 278 5.48 9.78 -1.27
CA HIS A 278 6.85 10.26 -1.12
C HIS A 278 7.01 11.47 -0.20
N GLY A 279 6.64 12.68 -0.62
CA GLY A 279 6.74 13.89 0.21
C GLY A 279 8.17 14.26 0.62
N VAL A 280 9.17 13.95 -0.21
CA VAL A 280 10.61 14.10 0.10
C VAL A 280 10.99 15.56 0.31
N HIS A 281 10.52 16.43 -0.57
CA HIS A 281 10.96 17.83 -0.64
C HIS A 281 10.02 18.82 0.06
N PHE A 282 9.21 18.38 1.01
CA PHE A 282 8.45 19.31 1.85
C PHE A 282 9.35 20.08 2.82
N ASN A 283 9.19 21.40 2.84
CA ASN A 283 9.85 22.25 3.82
C ASN A 283 9.09 22.29 5.16
N ALA A 284 9.68 22.89 6.20
CA ALA A 284 9.09 22.94 7.55
C ALA A 284 7.72 23.63 7.62
N ARG A 285 7.44 24.62 6.75
CA ARG A 285 6.13 25.30 6.65
C ARG A 285 5.09 24.36 6.03
N GLU A 286 5.46 23.66 4.98
CA GLU A 286 4.61 22.68 4.29
C GLU A 286 4.28 21.50 5.19
N VAL A 287 5.24 20.97 5.95
CA VAL A 287 5.03 19.91 6.95
C VAL A 287 3.96 20.32 7.98
N LYS A 288 4.03 21.56 8.50
CA LYS A 288 3.01 22.07 9.45
C LYS A 288 1.63 22.21 8.79
N ARG A 289 1.55 22.60 7.53
CA ARG A 289 0.28 22.72 6.79
C ARG A 289 -0.36 21.34 6.57
N LEU A 290 0.43 20.35 6.15
CA LEU A 290 -0.03 18.97 5.98
C LEU A 290 -0.56 18.40 7.30
N GLY A 291 0.16 18.60 8.41
CA GLY A 291 -0.30 18.17 9.73
C GLY A 291 -1.64 18.80 10.15
N ARG A 292 -1.80 20.13 9.97
CA ARG A 292 -3.05 20.83 10.30
C ARG A 292 -4.23 20.41 9.42
N ALA A 293 -3.96 20.08 8.16
CA ALA A 293 -4.97 19.63 7.22
C ALA A 293 -5.21 18.11 7.27
N HIS A 294 -4.50 17.39 8.14
CA HIS A 294 -4.54 15.92 8.26
C HIS A 294 -4.35 15.18 6.92
N VAL A 295 -3.56 15.74 6.01
CA VAL A 295 -3.19 15.07 4.76
C VAL A 295 -2.32 13.87 5.08
N GLY A 296 -2.70 12.69 4.60
CA GLY A 296 -1.92 11.47 4.74
C GLY A 296 -0.64 11.51 3.88
N VAL A 297 0.41 10.83 4.32
CA VAL A 297 1.65 10.66 3.55
C VAL A 297 2.07 9.19 3.54
N ALA A 298 2.15 8.61 2.36
CA ALA A 298 2.76 7.30 2.13
C ALA A 298 4.28 7.47 2.04
N HIS A 299 4.99 7.09 3.10
CA HIS A 299 6.45 7.12 3.14
C HIS A 299 7.00 5.89 2.41
N CYS A 300 7.80 6.10 1.36
CA CYS A 300 8.36 5.08 0.48
C CYS A 300 9.90 5.08 0.54
N PRO A 301 10.52 4.71 1.69
CA PRO A 301 11.94 4.89 1.89
C PRO A 301 12.81 4.13 0.90
N SER A 302 12.45 2.89 0.54
CA SER A 302 13.23 2.08 -0.40
C SER A 302 13.26 2.70 -1.79
N SER A 303 12.11 3.09 -2.33
CA SER A 303 12.02 3.75 -3.63
C SER A 303 12.75 5.08 -3.64
N ASN A 304 12.57 5.91 -2.62
CA ASN A 304 13.26 7.20 -2.50
C ASN A 304 14.78 7.05 -2.50
N MET A 305 15.32 6.01 -1.84
CA MET A 305 16.75 5.71 -1.86
C MET A 305 17.21 5.18 -3.21
N ARG A 306 16.45 4.27 -3.81
CA ARG A 306 16.81 3.65 -5.08
C ARG A 306 16.84 4.64 -6.25
N LEU A 307 15.89 5.58 -6.28
CA LEU A 307 15.82 6.64 -7.31
C LEU A 307 16.65 7.89 -6.95
N GLY A 308 17.32 7.90 -5.79
CA GLY A 308 18.10 9.06 -5.35
C GLY A 308 17.27 10.29 -5.00
N SER A 309 15.94 10.14 -4.78
CA SER A 309 15.02 11.25 -4.52
C SER A 309 15.35 12.00 -3.22
N GLY A 310 15.86 11.31 -2.19
CA GLY A 310 16.26 11.89 -0.91
C GLY A 310 15.53 11.29 0.30
N ILE A 311 15.59 12.01 1.44
CA ILE A 311 15.02 11.57 2.71
C ILE A 311 13.75 12.37 3.02
N ALA A 312 12.59 11.73 3.01
CA ALA A 312 11.33 12.37 3.39
C ALA A 312 11.30 12.75 4.88
N PRO A 313 10.71 13.90 5.27
CA PRO A 313 10.64 14.36 6.66
C PRO A 313 9.56 13.61 7.48
N ALA A 314 9.51 12.27 7.37
CA ALA A 314 8.48 11.41 7.95
C ALA A 314 8.29 11.63 9.46
N LEU A 315 9.38 11.79 10.21
CA LEU A 315 9.34 12.08 11.63
C LEU A 315 8.71 13.44 11.95
N ALA A 316 9.04 14.46 11.16
CA ALA A 316 8.48 15.80 11.31
C ALA A 316 6.99 15.85 10.93
N LEU A 317 6.58 15.14 9.89
CA LEU A 317 5.18 14.98 9.46
C LEU A 317 4.35 14.33 10.59
N ARG A 318 4.81 13.20 11.15
CA ARG A 318 4.14 12.55 12.30
C ARG A 318 4.02 13.49 13.50
N ARG A 319 5.09 14.21 13.85
CA ARG A 319 5.07 15.20 14.96
C ARG A 319 4.13 16.37 14.69
N ALA A 320 3.93 16.73 13.45
CA ALA A 320 2.97 17.77 13.04
C ALA A 320 1.51 17.29 13.03
N GLY A 321 1.25 15.99 13.22
CA GLY A 321 -0.09 15.39 13.24
C GLY A 321 -0.59 14.88 11.89
N ALA A 322 0.28 14.84 10.85
CA ALA A 322 -0.07 14.19 9.58
C ALA A 322 -0.09 12.66 9.76
N PRO A 323 -1.10 11.94 9.25
CA PRO A 323 -1.06 10.49 9.14
C PRO A 323 0.13 10.07 8.25
N VAL A 324 1.00 9.19 8.75
CA VAL A 324 2.12 8.66 7.96
C VAL A 324 2.01 7.14 7.93
N GLY A 325 1.77 6.60 6.73
CA GLY A 325 1.79 5.18 6.42
C GLY A 325 3.09 4.79 5.70
N LEU A 326 3.31 3.48 5.50
CA LEU A 326 4.37 2.97 4.64
C LEU A 326 3.81 2.58 3.28
N GLY A 327 4.54 2.89 2.22
CA GLY A 327 4.28 2.43 0.87
C GLY A 327 5.50 1.71 0.32
N VAL A 328 5.32 0.49 -0.20
CA VAL A 328 6.42 -0.23 -0.86
C VAL A 328 6.76 0.36 -2.22
N ASP A 329 5.83 1.16 -2.80
CA ASP A 329 5.92 1.66 -4.16
C ASP A 329 5.93 0.56 -5.23
N GLY A 330 6.19 0.89 -6.49
CA GLY A 330 6.24 -0.09 -7.58
C GLY A 330 7.48 -0.97 -7.53
N SER A 331 7.30 -2.22 -7.99
CA SER A 331 8.41 -3.19 -8.05
C SER A 331 9.44 -2.91 -9.15
N ALA A 332 9.39 -1.75 -9.79
CA ALA A 332 10.46 -1.26 -10.68
C ALA A 332 11.32 -0.19 -10.01
N SER A 333 10.88 0.36 -8.86
CA SER A 333 11.61 1.34 -8.05
C SER A 333 12.00 0.85 -6.65
N ASN A 334 11.32 -0.18 -6.12
CA ASN A 334 11.72 -0.84 -4.88
C ASN A 334 12.27 -2.26 -5.12
N ASP A 335 11.81 -2.92 -6.16
CA ASP A 335 12.13 -4.31 -6.51
C ASP A 335 11.64 -5.36 -5.49
N SER A 336 11.01 -4.94 -4.39
CA SER A 336 10.44 -5.79 -3.33
C SER A 336 9.11 -5.21 -2.84
N SER A 337 8.14 -6.08 -2.53
CA SER A 337 6.88 -5.69 -1.90
C SER A 337 6.77 -6.24 -0.48
N HIS A 338 7.86 -6.18 0.30
CA HIS A 338 7.95 -6.74 1.65
C HIS A 338 7.79 -5.66 2.72
N MET A 339 6.63 -5.63 3.42
CA MET A 339 6.27 -4.56 4.36
C MET A 339 7.21 -4.43 5.59
N LEU A 340 7.74 -5.54 6.12
CA LEU A 340 8.72 -5.44 7.22
C LEU A 340 10.08 -4.94 6.74
N ALA A 341 10.47 -5.24 5.50
CA ALA A 341 11.67 -4.65 4.91
C ALA A 341 11.50 -3.13 4.78
N GLU A 342 10.33 -2.67 4.33
CA GLU A 342 10.01 -1.25 4.23
C GLU A 342 10.00 -0.56 5.61
N ALA A 343 9.43 -1.21 6.64
CA ALA A 343 9.49 -0.73 8.03
C ALA A 343 10.93 -0.62 8.55
N ARG A 344 11.80 -1.58 8.19
CA ARG A 344 13.23 -1.54 8.52
C ARG A 344 13.93 -0.37 7.84
N GLN A 345 13.69 -0.14 6.56
CA GLN A 345 14.28 0.99 5.83
C GLN A 345 13.79 2.33 6.40
N ALA A 346 12.51 2.47 6.71
CA ALA A 346 11.97 3.65 7.37
C ALA A 346 12.68 3.93 8.71
N LEU A 347 12.88 2.88 9.53
CA LEU A 347 13.60 3.00 10.80
C LEU A 347 15.05 3.44 10.62
N LEU A 348 15.81 2.74 9.78
CA LEU A 348 17.24 2.97 9.60
C LEU A 348 17.54 4.32 8.96
N LEU A 349 16.77 4.70 7.94
CA LEU A 349 16.94 5.98 7.26
C LEU A 349 16.66 7.17 8.20
N ASN A 350 15.59 7.10 9.00
CA ASN A 350 15.30 8.14 10.00
C ASN A 350 16.37 8.20 11.09
N ARG A 351 16.94 7.06 11.53
CA ARG A 351 18.06 7.04 12.49
C ARG A 351 19.34 7.62 11.90
N LEU A 352 19.62 7.34 10.64
CA LEU A 352 20.76 7.93 9.94
C LEU A 352 20.64 9.45 9.87
N ALA A 353 19.46 9.97 9.56
CA ALA A 353 19.23 11.40 9.40
C ALA A 353 19.14 12.16 10.74
N HIS A 354 18.66 11.53 11.82
CA HIS A 354 18.26 12.23 13.05
C HIS A 354 18.84 11.61 14.34
N GLY A 355 19.68 10.58 14.25
CA GLY A 355 20.29 9.87 15.39
C GLY A 355 19.53 8.61 15.81
N ALA A 356 20.21 7.70 16.49
CA ALA A 356 19.72 6.36 16.80
C ALA A 356 18.43 6.33 17.67
N ALA A 357 18.19 7.35 18.46
CA ALA A 357 17.00 7.47 19.32
C ALA A 357 15.79 8.12 18.62
N ALA A 358 15.94 8.60 17.39
CA ALA A 358 14.93 9.41 16.71
C ALA A 358 13.62 8.64 16.40
N LEU A 359 13.76 7.36 16.05
CA LEU A 359 12.63 6.48 15.73
C LEU A 359 12.83 5.11 16.41
N LYS A 360 11.78 4.58 17.03
CA LYS A 360 11.78 3.24 17.63
C LYS A 360 11.21 2.22 16.64
N ALA A 361 11.55 0.94 16.81
CA ALA A 361 11.00 -0.15 15.98
C ALA A 361 9.46 -0.18 16.02
N ARG A 362 8.87 0.05 17.20
CA ARG A 362 7.42 0.15 17.35
C ARG A 362 6.80 1.29 16.55
N ASP A 363 7.49 2.42 16.39
CA ASP A 363 7.01 3.52 15.55
C ASP A 363 6.95 3.13 14.07
N ALA A 364 7.94 2.35 13.59
CA ALA A 364 7.92 1.81 12.23
C ALA A 364 6.75 0.83 12.02
N LEU A 365 6.48 -0.04 13.00
CA LEU A 365 5.30 -0.93 12.97
C LEU A 365 3.98 -0.12 13.01
N ARG A 366 3.92 0.98 13.77
CA ARG A 366 2.75 1.87 13.77
C ARG A 366 2.53 2.52 12.39
N MET A 367 3.57 2.91 11.69
CA MET A 367 3.43 3.39 10.29
C MET A 367 2.91 2.29 9.37
N ALA A 368 3.34 1.04 9.56
CA ALA A 368 2.88 -0.11 8.77
C ALA A 368 1.47 -0.62 9.15
N THR A 369 0.83 -0.07 10.18
CA THR A 369 -0.46 -0.51 10.71
C THR A 369 -1.44 0.66 10.87
N VAL A 370 -1.58 1.23 12.07
CA VAL A 370 -2.53 2.34 12.33
C VAL A 370 -2.23 3.60 11.51
N GLY A 371 -0.97 3.90 11.22
CA GLY A 371 -0.59 5.01 10.35
C GLY A 371 -1.10 4.79 8.91
N GLY A 372 -0.92 3.57 8.38
CA GLY A 372 -1.45 3.17 7.09
C GLY A 372 -2.99 3.22 7.05
N ALA A 373 -3.65 2.71 8.09
CA ALA A 373 -5.11 2.78 8.22
C ALA A 373 -5.61 4.24 8.19
N ALA A 374 -4.97 5.13 8.93
CA ALA A 374 -5.31 6.55 8.96
C ALA A 374 -5.10 7.22 7.59
N CYS A 375 -4.00 6.92 6.87
CA CYS A 375 -3.78 7.41 5.49
C CYS A 375 -4.93 6.99 4.56
N LEU A 376 -5.44 5.76 4.70
CA LEU A 376 -6.53 5.23 3.87
C LEU A 376 -7.94 5.60 4.41
N GLY A 377 -8.02 6.41 5.47
CA GLY A 377 -9.31 6.79 6.09
C GLY A 377 -10.08 5.57 6.63
N ARG A 378 -9.35 4.64 7.27
CA ARG A 378 -9.91 3.42 7.86
C ARG A 378 -9.72 3.44 9.37
N ASP A 379 -10.80 3.34 10.10
CA ASP A 379 -10.83 3.22 11.57
C ASP A 379 -11.15 1.81 12.05
N ASP A 380 -11.54 0.93 11.13
CA ASP A 380 -11.97 -0.44 11.38
C ASP A 380 -10.83 -1.48 11.30
N ILE A 381 -9.62 -1.09 10.85
CA ILE A 381 -8.42 -1.93 10.71
C ILE A 381 -7.20 -1.29 11.39
N GLY A 382 -6.04 -1.93 11.33
CA GLY A 382 -4.74 -1.39 11.75
C GLY A 382 -4.40 -1.58 13.23
N SER A 383 -5.32 -2.06 14.06
CA SER A 383 -5.05 -2.49 15.44
C SER A 383 -5.85 -3.72 15.83
N LEU A 384 -5.32 -4.52 16.76
CA LEU A 384 -6.06 -5.65 17.36
C LEU A 384 -6.83 -5.13 18.57
N THR A 385 -8.12 -4.90 18.36
CA THR A 385 -9.05 -4.38 19.37
C THR A 385 -10.42 -4.97 19.12
N VAL A 386 -11.15 -5.29 20.18
CA VAL A 386 -12.55 -5.75 20.06
C VAL A 386 -13.38 -4.74 19.28
N GLY A 387 -14.16 -5.23 18.33
CA GLY A 387 -14.97 -4.42 17.40
C GLY A 387 -14.27 -4.08 16.08
N LYS A 388 -12.95 -4.27 15.96
CA LYS A 388 -12.23 -4.10 14.69
C LYS A 388 -12.20 -5.36 13.85
N ARG A 389 -11.82 -5.20 12.59
CA ARG A 389 -11.74 -6.33 11.65
C ARG A 389 -10.61 -7.28 12.04
N ALA A 390 -10.85 -8.56 11.83
CA ALA A 390 -9.87 -9.61 12.10
C ALA A 390 -8.89 -9.73 10.93
N ASP A 391 -8.09 -8.69 10.75
CA ASP A 391 -6.90 -8.65 9.90
C ASP A 391 -5.70 -8.89 10.81
N ILE A 392 -5.15 -10.11 10.82
CA ILE A 392 -4.18 -10.58 11.82
C ILE A 392 -3.01 -11.25 11.11
N VAL A 393 -1.79 -10.89 11.50
CA VAL A 393 -0.58 -11.57 11.04
C VAL A 393 0.11 -12.28 12.19
N LEU A 394 0.57 -13.51 11.93
CA LEU A 394 1.38 -14.32 12.85
C LEU A 394 2.78 -14.54 12.24
N PHE A 395 3.82 -14.14 12.98
CA PHE A 395 5.21 -14.42 12.64
C PHE A 395 5.78 -15.47 13.59
N ASP A 396 6.38 -16.53 13.07
CA ASP A 396 7.01 -17.59 13.86
C ASP A 396 8.33 -17.09 14.45
N LEU A 397 8.42 -17.07 15.78
CA LEU A 397 9.60 -16.64 16.51
C LEU A 397 10.72 -17.69 16.57
N ARG A 398 10.49 -18.90 16.05
CA ARG A 398 11.51 -19.96 15.97
C ARG A 398 12.43 -19.81 14.76
N ASP A 399 12.13 -18.88 13.85
CA ASP A 399 13.02 -18.60 12.72
C ASP A 399 14.42 -18.22 13.22
N VAL A 400 15.44 -18.71 12.54
CA VAL A 400 16.85 -18.49 12.91
C VAL A 400 17.18 -17.00 13.02
N GLY A 401 16.53 -16.15 12.24
CA GLY A 401 16.74 -14.69 12.26
C GLY A 401 16.29 -14.02 13.56
N TYR A 402 15.43 -14.67 14.36
CA TYR A 402 14.97 -14.15 15.67
C TYR A 402 15.66 -14.79 16.86
N SER A 403 16.54 -15.77 16.64
CA SER A 403 17.25 -16.44 17.75
C SER A 403 18.08 -15.46 18.56
N GLY A 404 17.85 -15.44 19.89
CA GLY A 404 18.51 -14.51 20.81
C GLY A 404 17.89 -13.10 20.89
N ALA A 405 16.78 -12.83 20.19
CA ALA A 405 16.10 -11.55 20.29
C ALA A 405 15.32 -11.44 21.61
N GLU A 406 15.51 -10.33 22.33
CA GLU A 406 14.81 -10.03 23.58
C GLU A 406 13.50 -9.24 23.33
N ASP A 407 13.59 -8.19 22.52
CA ASP A 407 12.42 -7.35 22.15
C ASP A 407 11.81 -7.83 20.84
N VAL A 408 10.63 -8.42 20.94
CA VAL A 408 9.89 -8.99 19.78
C VAL A 408 9.55 -7.91 18.73
N ALA A 409 9.16 -6.71 19.15
CA ALA A 409 8.86 -5.63 18.21
C ALA A 409 10.11 -5.15 17.47
N ALA A 410 11.23 -5.06 18.18
CA ALA A 410 12.53 -4.74 17.58
C ALA A 410 13.00 -5.85 16.63
N ALA A 411 12.81 -7.12 17.01
CA ALA A 411 13.19 -8.27 16.21
C ALA A 411 12.47 -8.27 14.85
N LEU A 412 11.15 -8.04 14.84
CA LEU A 412 10.38 -7.98 13.60
C LEU A 412 10.90 -6.92 12.61
N VAL A 413 11.38 -5.78 13.10
CA VAL A 413 11.85 -4.67 12.25
C VAL A 413 13.33 -4.77 11.92
N LEU A 414 14.19 -5.15 12.90
CA LEU A 414 15.65 -5.08 12.76
C LEU A 414 16.28 -6.37 12.25
N CYS A 415 15.64 -7.54 12.50
CA CYS A 415 16.13 -8.81 12.00
C CYS A 415 15.74 -9.00 10.51
N ALA A 416 16.22 -10.06 9.89
CA ALA A 416 15.91 -10.32 8.50
C ALA A 416 14.40 -10.53 8.31
N PRO A 417 13.77 -9.86 7.33
CA PRO A 417 12.37 -10.10 7.02
C PRO A 417 12.11 -11.56 6.65
N THR A 418 11.06 -12.16 7.22
CA THR A 418 10.66 -13.54 6.94
C THR A 418 9.24 -13.57 6.35
N ARG A 419 8.88 -14.69 5.73
CA ARG A 419 7.48 -14.91 5.36
C ARG A 419 6.65 -15.12 6.61
N VAL A 420 5.40 -14.69 6.55
CA VAL A 420 4.45 -14.92 7.64
C VAL A 420 4.16 -16.42 7.79
N GLU A 421 3.98 -16.87 9.01
CA GLU A 421 3.51 -18.24 9.28
C GLU A 421 2.02 -18.35 8.93
N THR A 422 1.22 -17.40 9.42
CA THR A 422 -0.23 -17.34 9.16
C THR A 422 -0.68 -15.92 8.94
N LEU A 423 -1.57 -15.72 7.96
CA LEU A 423 -2.22 -14.43 7.69
C LEU A 423 -3.72 -14.60 7.62
N VAL A 424 -4.41 -13.75 8.34
CA VAL A 424 -5.88 -13.68 8.38
C VAL A 424 -6.32 -12.35 7.80
N VAL A 425 -7.22 -12.37 6.83
CA VAL A 425 -7.86 -11.18 6.24
C VAL A 425 -9.37 -11.32 6.44
N GLU A 426 -9.98 -10.34 7.09
CA GLU A 426 -11.42 -10.35 7.36
C GLU A 426 -11.90 -11.67 8.04
N GLY A 427 -11.12 -12.18 8.99
CA GLY A 427 -11.40 -13.43 9.68
C GLY A 427 -11.13 -14.71 8.90
N ARG A 428 -10.61 -14.63 7.66
CA ARG A 428 -10.31 -15.78 6.79
C ARG A 428 -8.81 -16.01 6.72
N VAL A 429 -8.38 -17.25 6.91
CA VAL A 429 -6.98 -17.64 6.72
C VAL A 429 -6.65 -17.62 5.23
N VAL A 430 -5.74 -16.74 4.82
CA VAL A 430 -5.27 -16.60 3.44
C VAL A 430 -3.86 -17.10 3.24
N VAL A 431 -3.04 -17.12 4.30
CA VAL A 431 -1.73 -17.79 4.35
C VAL A 431 -1.70 -18.69 5.57
N GLU A 432 -1.17 -19.89 5.43
CA GLU A 432 -0.97 -20.84 6.51
C GLU A 432 0.28 -21.68 6.21
N ASN A 433 1.14 -21.88 7.20
CA ASN A 433 2.42 -22.57 7.04
C ASN A 433 3.27 -21.95 5.93
N HIS A 434 3.35 -20.61 5.86
CA HIS A 434 4.10 -19.83 4.87
C HIS A 434 3.60 -19.94 3.42
N GLU A 435 2.43 -20.55 3.19
CA GLU A 435 1.87 -20.80 1.86
C GLU A 435 0.51 -20.13 1.67
N LEU A 436 0.28 -19.57 0.48
CA LEU A 436 -1.05 -19.06 0.10
C LEU A 436 -2.07 -20.20 0.02
N LYS A 437 -3.22 -20.01 0.67
CA LYS A 437 -4.35 -20.97 0.65
C LYS A 437 -5.38 -20.64 -0.43
N THR A 438 -5.32 -19.46 -0.99
CA THR A 438 -6.34 -18.94 -1.92
C THR A 438 -5.98 -19.16 -3.39
N LEU A 439 -4.71 -19.47 -3.68
CA LEU A 439 -4.16 -19.51 -5.03
C LEU A 439 -2.98 -20.47 -5.12
N ALA A 440 -2.96 -21.32 -6.16
CA ALA A 440 -1.76 -22.03 -6.56
C ALA A 440 -0.80 -21.05 -7.26
N LEU A 441 0.36 -20.81 -6.65
CA LEU A 441 1.26 -19.72 -7.07
C LEU A 441 2.03 -20.05 -8.35
N GLU A 442 2.51 -21.30 -8.53
CA GLU A 442 3.39 -21.66 -9.64
C GLU A 442 2.79 -21.40 -11.04
N PRO A 443 1.52 -21.74 -11.34
CA PRO A 443 0.92 -21.39 -12.63
C PRO A 443 0.85 -19.88 -12.88
N VAL A 444 0.65 -19.09 -11.82
CA VAL A 444 0.60 -17.63 -11.91
C VAL A 444 1.99 -17.08 -12.21
N LEU A 445 3.03 -17.58 -11.54
CA LEU A 445 4.42 -17.18 -11.77
C LEU A 445 4.87 -17.51 -13.21
N ALA A 446 4.48 -18.67 -13.74
CA ALA A 446 4.77 -19.03 -15.12
C ALA A 446 4.15 -18.03 -16.13
N ARG A 447 2.87 -17.67 -15.93
CA ARG A 447 2.21 -16.64 -16.75
C ARG A 447 2.85 -15.26 -16.56
N HIS A 448 3.20 -14.90 -15.33
CA HIS A 448 3.87 -13.63 -15.04
C HIS A 448 5.22 -13.51 -15.76
N ARG A 449 6.06 -14.53 -15.72
CA ARG A 449 7.33 -14.56 -16.46
C ARG A 449 7.11 -14.36 -17.98
N HIS A 450 6.08 -14.99 -18.54
CA HIS A 450 5.72 -14.79 -19.94
C HIS A 450 5.31 -13.33 -20.24
N CYS A 451 4.43 -12.75 -19.42
CA CYS A 451 3.99 -11.36 -19.58
C CYS A 451 5.16 -10.38 -19.39
N ALA A 452 6.03 -10.60 -18.41
CA ALA A 452 7.22 -9.79 -18.18
C ALA A 452 8.20 -9.85 -19.37
N ALA A 453 8.44 -11.05 -19.94
CA ALA A 453 9.27 -11.20 -21.13
C ALA A 453 8.72 -10.40 -22.34
N LYS A 454 7.41 -10.44 -22.54
CA LYS A 454 6.72 -9.64 -23.56
C LYS A 454 6.85 -8.14 -23.27
N MET A 455 6.70 -7.72 -21.98
CA MET A 455 6.79 -6.33 -21.54
C MET A 455 8.15 -5.72 -21.84
N VAL A 456 9.24 -6.38 -21.44
CA VAL A 456 10.61 -5.88 -21.64
C VAL A 456 11.21 -6.21 -23.01
N GLY A 457 10.53 -7.05 -23.80
CA GLY A 457 11.03 -7.48 -25.12
C GLY A 457 12.26 -8.39 -25.03
N SER A 458 12.41 -9.16 -23.95
CA SER A 458 13.52 -10.09 -23.74
C SER A 458 13.02 -11.50 -23.42
N PRO A 459 13.44 -12.53 -24.14
CA PRO A 459 13.07 -13.92 -23.85
C PRO A 459 13.87 -14.53 -22.68
N LYS A 460 14.87 -13.84 -22.14
CA LYS A 460 15.78 -14.33 -21.09
C LYS A 460 15.44 -13.66 -19.75
N LEU A 461 14.31 -14.05 -19.14
CA LEU A 461 14.02 -13.75 -17.74
C LEU A 461 14.20 -14.99 -16.87
N LEU A 462 14.49 -14.78 -15.57
CA LEU A 462 14.68 -15.85 -14.57
C LEU A 462 13.42 -16.69 -14.36
#